data_bc755f14e2283a2653d24cc1f95c6e59
#
_entry.id   bc755f14e2283a2653d24cc1f95c6e59
#
_cell.length_a   1.000
_cell.length_b   1.000
_cell.length_c   1.000
_cell.angle_alpha   90.00
_cell.angle_beta   90.00
_cell.angle_gamma   90.00
#
_symmetry.space_group_name_H-M   'P 1'
#
loop_
_entity.id
_entity.type
_entity.pdbx_description
1 polymer ?
#
loop_
_entity_poly.entity_id
_entity_poly.type
_entity_poly.pdbx_seq_one_letter_code
_entity_poly.pdbx_strand_id
1 'polypeptide(L)'
;PDDILAVSGYVARGEVAFVPHYEPDKRHGSVQDYPFAFIDYKSRLNREGRSANLPLYQEFKKVDPGDVSWGDVLKMNPADGAKLGLKTGDTVKVTSMAGSITSTLKLWEGVRPGTVTKCYGQGHWAYGRVAAKDFAKAAPRGGSNNEILVDDYDRLSGSTARNGGFTGVRIERA
;
A
#
# COMPACT_ATOMS: atom_id res chain seq x y z
N PRO A 1 -17.16 -29.14 14.09
CA PRO A 1 -16.52 -27.82 14.00
C PRO A 1 -15.20 -27.88 13.23
N ASP A 2 -14.31 -28.84 13.53
CA ASP A 2 -12.98 -28.95 12.88
C ASP A 2 -13.07 -29.18 11.37
N ASP A 3 -14.10 -29.84 10.88
CA ASP A 3 -14.33 -30.03 9.45
C ASP A 3 -14.61 -28.70 8.74
N ILE A 4 -15.39 -27.80 9.37
CA ILE A 4 -15.65 -26.46 8.83
C ILE A 4 -14.37 -25.63 8.83
N LEU A 5 -13.58 -25.68 9.90
CA LEU A 5 -12.30 -24.99 10.00
C LEU A 5 -11.30 -25.50 8.96
N ALA A 6 -11.28 -26.82 8.71
CA ALA A 6 -10.44 -27.41 7.68
C ALA A 6 -10.80 -26.92 6.28
N VAL A 7 -12.10 -26.91 5.94
CA VAL A 7 -12.59 -26.45 4.62
C VAL A 7 -12.31 -24.97 4.42
N SER A 8 -12.43 -24.14 5.46
CA SER A 8 -12.10 -22.72 5.38
C SER A 8 -10.59 -22.40 5.30
N GLY A 9 -9.75 -23.42 5.53
CA GLY A 9 -8.30 -23.24 5.57
C GLY A 9 -7.78 -22.56 6.85
N TYR A 10 -8.62 -22.55 7.92
CA TYR A 10 -8.20 -22.03 9.21
C TYR A 10 -7.19 -22.97 9.87
N VAL A 11 -6.17 -22.43 10.50
CA VAL A 11 -5.04 -23.23 11.00
C VAL A 11 -5.33 -23.82 12.37
N ALA A 12 -5.85 -23.03 13.29
CA ALA A 12 -6.16 -23.50 14.65
C ALA A 12 -7.26 -24.58 14.67
N ARG A 13 -7.14 -25.51 15.56
CA ARG A 13 -8.07 -26.65 15.75
C ARG A 13 -8.42 -26.84 17.22
N GLY A 14 -9.52 -27.53 17.48
CA GLY A 14 -9.99 -27.82 18.83
C GLY A 14 -10.33 -26.54 19.60
N GLU A 15 -10.15 -26.56 20.91
CA GLU A 15 -10.53 -25.45 21.79
C GLU A 15 -9.76 -24.15 21.48
N VAL A 16 -8.54 -24.26 20.99
CA VAL A 16 -7.71 -23.09 20.64
C VAL A 16 -8.37 -22.22 19.56
N ALA A 17 -9.12 -22.82 18.63
CA ALA A 17 -9.82 -22.08 17.58
C ALA A 17 -10.93 -21.17 18.10
N PHE A 18 -11.41 -21.38 19.34
CA PHE A 18 -12.53 -20.65 19.93
C PHE A 18 -12.13 -19.65 21.01
N VAL A 19 -10.82 -19.48 21.24
CA VAL A 19 -10.29 -18.50 22.17
C VAL A 19 -9.38 -17.52 21.44
N PRO A 20 -9.24 -16.28 21.94
CA PRO A 20 -8.25 -15.35 21.38
C PRO A 20 -6.86 -15.95 21.42
N HIS A 21 -6.21 -16.03 20.27
CA HIS A 21 -4.85 -16.58 20.15
C HIS A 21 -4.09 -15.86 19.05
N TYR A 22 -2.77 -16.01 19.05
CA TYR A 22 -1.91 -15.48 18.00
C TYR A 22 -1.79 -16.50 16.85
N GLU A 23 -2.00 -16.03 15.63
CA GLU A 23 -1.60 -16.75 14.43
C GLU A 23 -0.52 -15.95 13.70
N PRO A 24 0.53 -16.60 13.19
CA PRO A 24 1.55 -15.92 12.40
C PRO A 24 0.97 -15.29 11.15
N ASP A 25 1.38 -14.08 10.89
CA ASP A 25 0.98 -13.35 9.69
C ASP A 25 1.50 -14.04 8.42
N LYS A 26 0.63 -14.18 7.43
CA LYS A 26 1.01 -14.73 6.14
C LYS A 26 1.63 -13.63 5.27
N ARG A 27 2.88 -13.79 4.90
CA ARG A 27 3.56 -12.92 3.93
C ARG A 27 3.36 -13.45 2.51
N HIS A 28 2.92 -12.59 1.62
CA HIS A 28 2.85 -12.86 0.19
C HIS A 28 4.14 -12.38 -0.50
N GLY A 29 4.84 -13.30 -1.14
CA GLY A 29 6.13 -13.09 -1.76
C GLY A 29 7.32 -13.40 -0.86
N SER A 30 8.37 -14.00 -1.46
CA SER A 30 9.61 -14.31 -0.75
C SER A 30 10.34 -13.03 -0.32
N VAL A 31 11.11 -13.10 0.76
CA VAL A 31 11.94 -11.95 1.19
C VAL A 31 13.06 -11.67 0.18
N GLN A 32 13.52 -12.70 -0.53
CA GLN A 32 14.56 -12.58 -1.56
C GLN A 32 14.08 -11.78 -2.77
N ASP A 33 12.88 -12.06 -3.26
CA ASP A 33 12.33 -11.42 -4.46
C ASP A 33 11.63 -10.10 -4.14
N TYR A 34 11.03 -9.99 -2.96
CA TYR A 34 10.24 -8.84 -2.50
C TYR A 34 10.70 -8.40 -1.10
N PRO A 35 11.85 -7.74 -0.97
CA PRO A 35 12.50 -7.54 0.32
C PRO A 35 11.76 -6.61 1.29
N PHE A 36 10.89 -5.74 0.78
CA PHE A 36 10.18 -4.77 1.60
C PHE A 36 8.77 -5.26 1.97
N ALA A 37 8.36 -5.01 3.21
CA ALA A 37 6.96 -5.13 3.59
C ALA A 37 6.20 -3.87 3.14
N PHE A 38 5.09 -4.04 2.43
CA PHE A 38 4.24 -2.94 2.02
C PHE A 38 3.12 -2.73 3.03
N ILE A 39 2.96 -1.49 3.48
CA ILE A 39 1.87 -1.05 4.37
C ILE A 39 1.09 0.04 3.68
N ASP A 40 -0.19 -0.18 3.49
CA ASP A 40 -1.11 0.88 3.09
C ASP A 40 -1.67 1.59 4.33
N TYR A 41 -1.86 2.89 4.25
CA TYR A 41 -2.39 3.67 5.34
C TYR A 41 -3.43 4.70 4.89
N LYS A 42 -4.24 5.13 5.83
CA LYS A 42 -5.25 6.16 5.62
C LYS A 42 -4.68 7.54 5.87
N SER A 43 -4.76 8.42 4.87
CA SER A 43 -4.47 9.83 5.07
C SER A 43 -5.58 10.51 5.88
N ARG A 44 -5.22 11.53 6.64
CA ARG A 44 -6.18 12.34 7.40
C ARG A 44 -7.23 13.03 6.54
N LEU A 45 -6.89 13.33 5.31
CA LEU A 45 -7.79 14.03 4.37
C LEU A 45 -8.55 13.08 3.43
N ASN A 46 -7.99 11.93 3.12
CA ASN A 46 -8.61 11.01 2.16
C ASN A 46 -9.40 9.92 2.89
N ARG A 47 -10.58 10.29 3.33
CA ARG A 47 -11.48 9.35 4.01
C ARG A 47 -11.95 8.27 3.04
N GLU A 48 -11.64 7.02 3.36
CA GLU A 48 -12.08 5.83 2.61
C GLU A 48 -11.68 5.86 1.12
N GLY A 49 -10.61 6.56 0.76
CA GLY A 49 -10.14 6.65 -0.62
C GLY A 49 -11.01 7.47 -1.57
N ARG A 50 -12.03 8.20 -1.09
CA ARG A 50 -13.05 8.85 -1.92
C ARG A 50 -12.72 10.27 -2.35
N SER A 51 -11.64 10.84 -1.84
CA SER A 51 -11.41 12.28 -1.96
C SER A 51 -10.53 12.69 -3.15
N ALA A 52 -9.91 11.75 -3.84
CA ALA A 52 -8.93 12.05 -4.88
C ALA A 52 -9.48 12.88 -6.04
N ASN A 53 -10.78 12.76 -6.36
CA ASN A 53 -11.44 13.53 -7.42
C ASN A 53 -12.01 14.88 -6.97
N LEU A 54 -11.82 15.26 -5.71
CA LEU A 54 -12.25 16.58 -5.23
C LEU A 54 -11.17 17.63 -5.51
N PRO A 55 -11.49 18.75 -6.19
CA PRO A 55 -10.49 19.74 -6.59
C PRO A 55 -9.71 20.29 -5.42
N LEU A 56 -10.36 20.57 -4.30
CA LEU A 56 -9.75 21.08 -3.10
C LEU A 56 -8.63 20.15 -2.59
N TYR A 57 -8.83 18.83 -2.63
CA TYR A 57 -7.83 17.87 -2.21
C TYR A 57 -6.60 17.84 -3.12
N GLN A 58 -6.75 18.19 -4.38
CA GLN A 58 -5.62 18.28 -5.33
C GLN A 58 -4.73 19.51 -5.08
N GLU A 59 -5.20 20.46 -4.29
CA GLU A 59 -4.46 21.69 -3.96
C GLU A 59 -3.67 21.57 -2.66
N PHE A 60 -4.01 20.63 -1.80
CA PHE A 60 -3.27 20.43 -0.55
C PHE A 60 -1.84 19.92 -0.80
N LYS A 61 -0.92 20.44 0.00
CA LYS A 61 0.48 20.02 0.01
C LYS A 61 0.93 19.78 1.44
N LYS A 62 1.85 18.84 1.65
CA LYS A 62 2.46 18.54 2.95
C LYS A 62 1.43 18.23 4.04
N VAL A 63 0.40 17.49 3.71
CA VAL A 63 -0.71 17.19 4.62
C VAL A 63 -0.32 16.16 5.67
N ASP A 64 0.29 15.06 5.23
CA ASP A 64 0.80 14.03 6.11
C ASP A 64 2.29 14.26 6.37
N PRO A 65 2.78 13.92 7.57
CA PRO A 65 4.20 13.99 7.86
C PRO A 65 5.02 13.24 6.81
N GLY A 66 6.08 13.86 6.34
CA GLY A 66 6.95 13.28 5.32
C GLY A 66 6.50 13.47 3.87
N ASP A 67 5.29 13.92 3.59
CA ASP A 67 4.83 14.13 2.22
C ASP A 67 5.46 15.38 1.60
N VAL A 68 5.88 15.25 0.35
CA VAL A 68 6.37 16.39 -0.45
C VAL A 68 5.23 17.17 -1.08
N SER A 69 4.15 16.48 -1.37
CA SER A 69 2.89 17.05 -1.88
C SER A 69 1.73 16.13 -1.50
N TRP A 70 0.52 16.64 -1.56
CA TRP A 70 -0.65 15.78 -1.61
C TRP A 70 -0.65 15.06 -2.96
N GLY A 71 -0.49 13.78 -2.93
CA GLY A 71 -0.42 13.01 -4.16
C GLY A 71 0.05 11.58 -3.92
N ASP A 72 0.51 10.98 -4.98
CA ASP A 72 0.96 9.61 -4.99
C ASP A 72 2.41 9.51 -4.48
N VAL A 73 2.56 9.34 -3.20
CA VAL A 73 3.86 9.29 -2.51
C VAL A 73 4.06 7.94 -1.84
N LEU A 74 5.14 7.24 -2.22
CA LEU A 74 5.67 6.10 -1.49
C LEU A 74 6.70 6.59 -0.48
N LYS A 75 6.57 6.20 0.78
CA LYS A 75 7.53 6.54 1.83
C LYS A 75 8.45 5.35 2.13
N MET A 76 9.72 5.62 2.27
CA MET A 76 10.77 4.63 2.56
C MET A 76 11.76 5.21 3.56
N ASN A 77 12.35 4.36 4.38
CA ASN A 77 13.42 4.79 5.29
C ASN A 77 14.66 5.26 4.50
N PRO A 78 15.31 6.36 4.92
CA PRO A 78 16.52 6.86 4.25
C PRO A 78 17.66 5.84 4.15
N ALA A 79 17.82 4.96 5.15
CA ALA A 79 18.84 3.92 5.13
C ALA A 79 18.60 2.90 4.01
N ASP A 80 17.34 2.58 3.73
CA ASP A 80 16.98 1.68 2.62
C ASP A 80 17.10 2.39 1.27
N GLY A 81 16.69 3.67 1.20
CA GLY A 81 16.90 4.48 0.01
C GLY A 81 18.37 4.58 -0.38
N ALA A 82 19.25 4.78 0.61
CA ALA A 82 20.71 4.83 0.37
C ALA A 82 21.25 3.52 -0.21
N LYS A 83 20.81 2.35 0.30
CA LYS A 83 21.21 1.03 -0.25
C LYS A 83 20.81 0.85 -1.71
N LEU A 84 19.67 1.43 -2.10
CA LEU A 84 19.15 1.36 -3.47
C LEU A 84 19.60 2.52 -4.37
N GLY A 85 20.36 3.48 -3.84
CA GLY A 85 20.78 4.67 -4.57
C GLY A 85 19.62 5.60 -4.95
N LEU A 86 18.54 5.58 -4.17
CA LEU A 86 17.31 6.34 -4.41
C LEU A 86 17.27 7.61 -3.57
N LYS A 87 16.60 8.64 -4.11
CA LYS A 87 16.43 9.96 -3.47
C LYS A 87 14.97 10.37 -3.43
N THR A 88 14.63 11.25 -2.49
CA THR A 88 13.32 11.90 -2.49
C THR A 88 13.06 12.62 -3.81
N GLY A 89 11.90 12.39 -4.39
CA GLY A 89 11.48 12.91 -5.69
C GLY A 89 11.71 11.95 -6.86
N ASP A 90 12.49 10.88 -6.67
CA ASP A 90 12.64 9.86 -7.72
C ASP A 90 11.28 9.19 -8.01
N THR A 91 11.06 8.86 -9.28
CA THR A 91 9.97 7.95 -9.66
C THR A 91 10.46 6.52 -9.48
N VAL A 92 9.69 5.75 -8.74
CA VAL A 92 10.02 4.35 -8.44
C VAL A 92 8.92 3.43 -8.93
N LYS A 93 9.31 2.24 -9.36
CA LYS A 93 8.42 1.12 -9.62
C LYS A 93 8.33 0.26 -8.37
N VAL A 94 7.11 -0.01 -7.95
CA VAL A 94 6.78 -0.90 -6.83
C VAL A 94 6.17 -2.15 -7.42
N THR A 95 6.78 -3.29 -7.20
CA THR A 95 6.32 -4.59 -7.75
C THR A 95 6.05 -5.57 -6.64
N SER A 96 4.89 -6.21 -6.69
CA SER A 96 4.51 -7.35 -5.84
C SER A 96 4.21 -8.58 -6.69
N MET A 97 3.74 -9.65 -6.07
CA MET A 97 3.24 -10.82 -6.80
C MET A 97 1.96 -10.54 -7.59
N ALA A 98 1.16 -9.54 -7.17
CA ALA A 98 -0.10 -9.18 -7.83
C ALA A 98 0.09 -8.28 -9.04
N GLY A 99 1.11 -7.42 -9.04
CA GLY A 99 1.32 -6.47 -10.12
C GLY A 99 2.37 -5.41 -9.79
N SER A 100 2.32 -4.30 -10.51
CA SER A 100 3.25 -3.20 -10.29
C SER A 100 2.59 -1.83 -10.51
N ILE A 101 3.07 -0.85 -9.74
CA ILE A 101 2.68 0.56 -9.87
C ILE A 101 3.93 1.43 -9.94
N THR A 102 3.74 2.67 -10.37
CA THR A 102 4.76 3.73 -10.21
C THR A 102 4.32 4.72 -9.16
N SER A 103 5.27 5.31 -8.44
CA SER A 103 4.98 6.31 -7.41
C SER A 103 6.17 7.24 -7.23
N THR A 104 5.93 8.44 -6.71
CA THR A 104 7.00 9.34 -6.30
C THR A 104 7.55 8.92 -4.95
N LEU A 105 8.88 8.80 -4.83
CA LEU A 105 9.52 8.40 -3.57
C LEU A 105 9.69 9.58 -2.61
N LYS A 106 9.41 9.36 -1.35
CA LYS A 106 9.80 10.20 -0.22
C LYS A 106 10.60 9.40 0.78
N LEU A 107 11.85 9.78 0.99
CA LEU A 107 12.65 9.26 2.10
C LEU A 107 12.24 9.95 3.39
N TRP A 108 11.90 9.14 4.41
CA TRP A 108 11.41 9.66 5.69
C TRP A 108 11.72 8.68 6.84
N GLU A 109 12.34 9.20 7.89
CA GLU A 109 12.76 8.40 9.05
C GLU A 109 11.60 7.81 9.86
N GLY A 110 10.39 8.34 9.70
CA GLY A 110 9.18 7.79 10.32
C GLY A 110 8.73 6.43 9.78
N VAL A 111 9.41 5.90 8.77
CA VAL A 111 9.18 4.54 8.25
C VAL A 111 10.27 3.61 8.75
N ARG A 112 9.89 2.47 9.31
CA ARG A 112 10.82 1.44 9.77
C ARG A 112 11.65 0.89 8.59
N PRO A 113 12.96 0.68 8.75
CA PRO A 113 13.77 -0.02 7.74
C PRO A 113 13.17 -1.38 7.35
N GLY A 114 13.25 -1.73 6.07
CA GLY A 114 12.64 -2.94 5.51
C GLY A 114 11.15 -2.83 5.24
N THR A 115 10.57 -1.63 5.43
CA THR A 115 9.15 -1.36 5.19
C THR A 115 9.01 -0.18 4.24
N VAL A 116 7.99 -0.21 3.40
CA VAL A 116 7.54 0.95 2.61
C VAL A 116 6.06 1.16 2.81
N THR A 117 5.62 2.41 2.74
CA THR A 117 4.22 2.72 3.00
C THR A 117 3.67 3.75 2.01
N LYS A 118 2.40 3.61 1.66
CA LYS A 118 1.71 4.49 0.73
C LYS A 118 0.26 4.68 1.16
N CYS A 119 -0.23 5.92 1.06
CA CYS A 119 -1.64 6.19 1.29
C CYS A 119 -2.51 5.49 0.25
N TYR A 120 -3.59 4.84 0.68
CA TYR A 120 -4.56 4.30 -0.26
C TYR A 120 -5.48 5.39 -0.83
N GLY A 121 -6.17 5.06 -1.93
CA GLY A 121 -7.09 5.97 -2.61
C GLY A 121 -6.41 7.01 -3.49
N GLN A 122 -5.14 6.80 -3.82
CA GLN A 122 -4.37 7.56 -4.80
C GLN A 122 -4.19 6.73 -6.08
N GLY A 123 -3.58 7.31 -7.09
CA GLY A 123 -3.29 6.62 -8.34
C GLY A 123 -4.53 6.46 -9.22
N HIS A 124 -4.94 7.53 -9.86
CA HIS A 124 -6.07 7.52 -10.78
C HIS A 124 -5.61 7.49 -12.24
N TRP A 125 -6.25 6.64 -13.03
CA TRP A 125 -6.06 6.58 -14.48
C TRP A 125 -6.52 7.86 -15.17
N ALA A 126 -7.58 8.49 -14.62
CA ALA A 126 -8.04 9.79 -15.05
C ALA A 126 -8.73 10.50 -13.88
N TYR A 127 -8.50 11.80 -13.77
CA TYR A 127 -9.25 12.64 -12.83
C TYR A 127 -10.51 13.13 -13.49
N GLY A 128 -11.59 13.24 -12.70
CA GLY A 128 -12.82 13.85 -13.15
C GLY A 128 -12.60 15.31 -13.59
N ARG A 129 -13.47 15.82 -14.47
CA ARG A 129 -13.37 17.16 -15.04
C ARG A 129 -13.16 18.28 -14.02
N VAL A 130 -13.72 18.13 -12.82
CA VAL A 130 -13.64 19.15 -11.77
C VAL A 130 -12.31 19.08 -11.02
N ALA A 131 -11.73 17.88 -10.84
CA ALA A 131 -10.44 17.67 -10.16
C ALA A 131 -9.24 17.93 -11.07
N ALA A 132 -9.40 17.78 -12.37
CA ALA A 132 -8.35 18.02 -13.34
C ALA A 132 -8.49 19.45 -13.92
N LYS A 133 -7.59 20.35 -13.58
CA LYS A 133 -7.56 21.73 -14.11
C LYS A 133 -7.46 21.77 -15.63
N ASP A 134 -6.88 20.75 -16.23
CA ASP A 134 -6.76 20.58 -17.68
C ASP A 134 -7.21 19.17 -18.07
N PHE A 135 -8.50 18.96 -18.03
CA PHE A 135 -9.10 17.65 -18.25
C PHE A 135 -8.70 17.01 -19.58
N ALA A 136 -8.59 17.79 -20.65
CA ALA A 136 -8.22 17.28 -21.97
C ALA A 136 -6.78 16.75 -22.04
N LYS A 137 -5.94 17.17 -21.10
CA LYS A 137 -4.52 16.77 -21.01
C LYS A 137 -4.20 16.02 -19.72
N ALA A 138 -5.21 15.69 -18.92
CA ALA A 138 -5.00 14.99 -17.67
C ALA A 138 -4.38 13.61 -17.92
N ALA A 139 -3.11 13.47 -17.59
CA ALA A 139 -2.44 12.19 -17.63
C ALA A 139 -2.73 11.38 -16.36
N PRO A 140 -2.81 10.04 -16.45
CA PRO A 140 -2.81 9.19 -15.27
C PRO A 140 -1.62 9.51 -14.37
N ARG A 141 -1.85 9.55 -13.04
CA ARG A 141 -0.81 9.85 -12.07
C ARG A 141 -0.75 8.79 -11.00
N GLY A 142 0.48 8.34 -10.72
CA GLY A 142 0.76 7.37 -9.68
C GLY A 142 0.12 6.00 -9.93
N GLY A 143 0.07 5.18 -8.89
CA GLY A 143 -0.48 3.84 -8.92
C GLY A 143 -1.49 3.59 -7.80
N SER A 144 -2.52 2.82 -8.09
CA SER A 144 -3.46 2.37 -7.08
C SER A 144 -2.84 1.23 -6.26
N ASN A 145 -2.94 1.33 -4.92
CA ASN A 145 -2.45 0.26 -4.05
C ASN A 145 -3.10 -1.10 -4.37
N ASN A 146 -4.36 -1.08 -4.84
CA ASN A 146 -5.08 -2.30 -5.19
C ASN A 146 -4.42 -3.10 -6.33
N GLU A 147 -3.58 -2.48 -7.14
CA GLU A 147 -2.86 -3.15 -8.21
C GLU A 147 -1.68 -4.01 -7.71
N ILE A 148 -1.23 -3.77 -6.48
CA ILE A 148 -0.10 -4.49 -5.87
C ILE A 148 -0.48 -5.27 -4.62
N LEU A 149 -1.66 -5.05 -4.06
CA LEU A 149 -2.15 -5.85 -2.93
C LEU A 149 -2.55 -7.23 -3.42
N VAL A 150 -2.09 -8.26 -2.71
CA VAL A 150 -2.51 -9.62 -2.97
C VAL A 150 -3.89 -9.83 -2.36
N ASP A 151 -4.78 -10.47 -3.10
CA ASP A 151 -6.09 -10.85 -2.59
C ASP A 151 -5.94 -11.86 -1.44
N ASP A 152 -6.41 -11.47 -0.27
CA ASP A 152 -6.43 -12.32 0.92
C ASP A 152 -7.66 -12.00 1.76
N TYR A 153 -8.07 -12.96 2.56
CA TYR A 153 -9.27 -12.84 3.39
C TYR A 153 -9.11 -13.62 4.69
N ASP A 154 -9.80 -13.17 5.71
CA ASP A 154 -9.94 -13.90 6.96
C ASP A 154 -10.71 -15.21 6.73
N ARG A 155 -10.12 -16.30 7.18
CA ARG A 155 -10.61 -17.65 6.83
C ARG A 155 -11.93 -18.01 7.51
N LEU A 156 -12.29 -17.34 8.57
CA LEU A 156 -13.55 -17.59 9.27
C LEU A 156 -14.67 -16.66 8.79
N SER A 157 -14.40 -15.37 8.76
CA SER A 157 -15.41 -14.37 8.44
C SER A 157 -15.57 -14.11 6.94
N GLY A 158 -14.57 -14.48 6.12
CA GLY A 158 -14.50 -14.11 4.72
C GLY A 158 -14.24 -12.62 4.48
N SER A 159 -13.98 -11.85 5.52
CA SER A 159 -13.65 -10.44 5.40
C SER A 159 -12.30 -10.25 4.76
N THR A 160 -12.15 -9.21 3.96
CA THR A 160 -10.86 -8.83 3.37
C THR A 160 -9.81 -8.67 4.47
N ALA A 161 -8.75 -9.44 4.39
CA ALA A 161 -7.60 -9.27 5.25
C ALA A 161 -6.91 -7.96 4.87
N ARG A 162 -7.13 -6.93 5.65
CA ARG A 162 -6.50 -5.64 5.48
C ARG A 162 -5.11 -5.65 6.10
N ASN A 163 -4.23 -6.29 5.44
CA ASN A 163 -2.93 -6.64 5.97
C ASN A 163 -1.85 -5.68 5.49
N GLY A 164 -1.84 -4.50 6.06
CA GLY A 164 -0.64 -3.70 5.91
C GLY A 164 0.57 -4.51 6.41
N GLY A 165 1.47 -4.86 5.54
CA GLY A 165 2.72 -5.53 5.89
C GLY A 165 2.86 -6.99 5.46
N PHE A 166 1.82 -7.61 4.93
CA PHE A 166 1.92 -8.99 4.45
C PHE A 166 2.22 -9.08 2.96
N THR A 167 1.98 -8.03 2.21
CA THR A 167 2.42 -7.96 0.82
C THR A 167 3.90 -7.61 0.77
N GLY A 168 4.71 -8.51 0.25
CA GLY A 168 6.10 -8.23 -0.10
C GLY A 168 6.19 -7.44 -1.38
N VAL A 169 7.08 -6.44 -1.43
CA VAL A 169 7.32 -5.65 -2.63
C VAL A 169 8.82 -5.46 -2.90
N ARG A 170 9.14 -5.27 -4.19
CA ARG A 170 10.44 -4.83 -4.67
C ARG A 170 10.32 -3.40 -5.16
N ILE A 171 11.35 -2.59 -4.89
CA ILE A 171 11.41 -1.19 -5.28
C ILE A 171 12.60 -0.99 -6.22
N GLU A 172 12.34 -0.37 -7.36
CA GLU A 172 13.34 -0.09 -8.39
C GLU A 172 13.12 1.35 -8.90
N ARG A 173 14.16 1.96 -9.43
CA ARG A 173 14.00 3.23 -10.16
C ARG A 173 13.17 2.96 -11.42
N ALA A 174 12.15 3.78 -11.69
CA ALA A 174 11.31 3.67 -12.88
C ALA A 174 11.96 4.29 -14.11
#